data_b3a9c5c3c96ccac3b0b53221ae15bfd0
#
_entry.id   b3a9c5c3c96ccac3b0b53221ae15bfd0
#
_cell.length_a   1.000
_cell.length_b   1.000
_cell.length_c   1.000
_cell.angle_alpha   90.00
_cell.angle_beta   90.00
_cell.angle_gamma   90.00
#
_symmetry.space_group_name_H-M   'P 1'
#
loop_
_entity.id
_entity.type
_entity.pdbx_description
1 polymer ?
#
loop_
_entity_poly.entity_id
_entity_poly.type
_entity_poly.pdbx_seq_one_letter_code
_entity_poly.pdbx_strand_id
1 'polypeptide(L)'
;VAKYWEAMMKKSVVSTISVSIFCLGVSTGSWAETSPLEWKNQDGTASFKVGGVIRVQDRYESWPQSSNRGMGKLDFDVLRLDLKGTYDDFYLNSSFLLQDQEFTSIEKAYVGYKLNPHNSLEAGFVYKPFTIYPYPQNGWTYHLPFFLGYGNNIAPGLNWNYDDKNWDIKLGYYPNMLETNMRYSPESGSYDDLKNTFPNQKGYQNEKQNQVNARVVKKFDTTLGKQEVGLSGAISQLHNKITDDDGKYYALGLHANSNLNRWNIQGSIIHYQYDAKNPEGVDDRMTLMGTNGLTPSYLIASEGTVSSLNVSYTLPIKDMWKLKAIKFYNDFSYLDKTHTDWSASQMNTTGMMFIASPFMVWADYTWGKNANIIGGSTNSTGYTTATSLNSDKWLYRVNLNFGFSF
;
A
#
# COMPACT_ATOMS: atom_id res chain seq x y z
N VAL A 1 41.02 -11.91 -8.78
CA VAL A 1 39.84 -11.05 -8.55
C VAL A 1 40.17 -9.99 -7.51
N ALA A 2 40.84 -10.35 -6.36
CA ALA A 2 41.16 -9.40 -5.30
C ALA A 2 42.14 -8.27 -5.71
N LYS A 3 43.08 -8.50 -6.60
CA LYS A 3 44.03 -7.49 -7.09
C LYS A 3 43.44 -6.44 -8.04
N TYR A 4 42.25 -6.69 -8.62
CA TYR A 4 41.55 -5.72 -9.48
C TYR A 4 40.73 -4.71 -8.66
N TRP A 5 40.30 -5.10 -7.45
CA TRP A 5 39.55 -4.20 -6.58
C TRP A 5 40.44 -3.15 -5.89
N GLU A 6 41.69 -3.48 -5.57
CA GLU A 6 42.63 -2.53 -4.97
C GLU A 6 43.10 -1.44 -5.94
N ALA A 7 43.13 -1.72 -7.24
CA ALA A 7 43.52 -0.72 -8.25
C ALA A 7 42.43 0.31 -8.57
N MET A 8 41.14 -0.03 -8.34
CA MET A 8 40.04 0.90 -8.50
C MET A 8 39.85 1.85 -7.32
N MET A 9 40.31 1.49 -6.13
CA MET A 9 40.15 2.34 -4.94
C MET A 9 41.23 3.43 -4.77
N LYS A 10 42.25 3.48 -5.63
CA LYS A 10 43.35 4.47 -5.55
C LYS A 10 43.21 5.70 -6.46
N LYS A 11 42.04 5.88 -7.10
CA LYS A 11 41.67 7.17 -7.70
C LYS A 11 40.51 7.78 -6.94
N SER A 12 40.77 8.18 -5.69
CA SER A 12 39.86 9.02 -4.94
C SER A 12 39.86 10.41 -5.49
N VAL A 13 38.86 10.75 -6.26
CA VAL A 13 38.44 12.14 -6.41
C VAL A 13 37.73 12.48 -5.11
N VAL A 14 38.40 13.15 -4.20
CA VAL A 14 37.77 13.83 -3.08
C VAL A 14 37.02 15.02 -3.68
N SER A 15 35.79 14.79 -4.12
CA SER A 15 34.86 15.88 -4.35
C SER A 15 34.20 16.18 -3.01
N THR A 16 34.36 17.40 -2.58
CA THR A 16 33.77 17.99 -1.39
C THR A 16 32.25 17.74 -1.44
N ILE A 17 31.74 16.83 -0.62
CA ILE A 17 30.32 16.60 -0.46
C ILE A 17 29.78 17.75 0.36
N SER A 18 29.22 18.74 -0.32
CA SER A 18 28.39 19.76 0.34
C SER A 18 27.09 19.11 0.75
N VAL A 19 26.95 18.78 2.03
CA VAL A 19 25.72 18.28 2.62
C VAL A 19 24.73 19.43 2.72
N SER A 20 23.95 19.61 1.69
CA SER A 20 22.78 20.48 1.75
C SER A 20 21.58 19.63 2.21
N ILE A 21 21.21 19.74 3.48
CA ILE A 21 20.03 19.09 4.05
C ILE A 21 18.80 19.83 3.55
N PHE A 22 18.09 19.23 2.60
CA PHE A 22 16.81 19.70 2.12
C PHE A 22 15.80 18.56 2.02
N CYS A 23 14.56 18.82 2.27
CA CYS A 23 13.50 17.87 2.57
C CYS A 23 12.39 17.77 1.53
N LEU A 24 11.81 16.56 1.35
CA LEU A 24 10.55 16.35 0.64
C LEU A 24 10.12 14.91 0.52
N GLY A 25 8.99 14.53 0.18
CA GLY A 25 7.67 14.91 -0.25
C GLY A 25 6.88 13.68 -0.63
N VAL A 26 5.65 13.59 -0.18
CA VAL A 26 4.69 12.50 -0.47
C VAL A 26 3.98 12.80 -1.76
N SER A 27 3.94 11.86 -2.69
CA SER A 27 3.19 12.00 -3.93
C SER A 27 1.89 11.22 -3.91
N THR A 28 0.84 11.95 -3.67
CA THR A 28 -0.26 12.06 -4.61
C THR A 28 -0.44 13.57 -4.87
N GLY A 29 0.25 14.07 -5.88
CA GLY A 29 0.37 15.51 -6.13
C GLY A 29 1.65 16.06 -5.48
N SER A 30 2.52 16.61 -6.29
CA SER A 30 3.80 17.21 -5.96
C SER A 30 3.73 18.27 -4.85
N TRP A 31 3.91 17.83 -3.64
CA TRP A 31 4.06 18.71 -2.49
C TRP A 31 5.45 18.52 -1.93
N ALA A 32 6.22 19.51 -2.15
CA ALA A 32 7.52 19.71 -1.59
C ALA A 32 8.67 19.03 -2.34
N GLU A 33 9.49 19.84 -2.95
CA GLU A 33 10.82 19.48 -3.42
C GLU A 33 11.83 19.76 -2.33
N THR A 34 12.51 18.72 -1.90
CA THR A 34 13.77 18.88 -1.27
C THR A 34 14.69 17.91 -1.93
N SER A 35 15.86 18.29 -2.12
CA SER A 35 16.86 17.42 -2.66
C SER A 35 17.35 16.56 -1.52
N PRO A 36 16.99 15.27 -1.51
CA PRO A 36 17.78 14.32 -0.76
C PRO A 36 19.23 14.40 -1.26
N LEU A 37 20.10 13.61 -0.70
CA LEU A 37 21.44 13.46 -1.26
C LEU A 37 21.29 13.05 -2.73
N GLU A 38 21.59 13.97 -3.62
CA GLU A 38 21.52 13.77 -5.06
C GLU A 38 22.91 13.87 -5.67
N TRP A 39 23.26 12.88 -6.48
CA TRP A 39 24.44 12.91 -7.33
C TRP A 39 24.01 12.89 -8.79
N LYS A 40 24.70 13.66 -9.62
CA LYS A 40 24.56 13.65 -11.08
C LYS A 40 25.95 13.65 -11.70
N ASN A 41 26.09 12.92 -12.80
CA ASN A 41 27.29 13.02 -13.61
C ASN A 41 27.30 14.35 -14.41
N GLN A 42 28.44 14.70 -15.01
CA GLN A 42 28.63 16.00 -15.68
C GLN A 42 27.74 16.21 -16.91
N ASP A 43 27.43 15.14 -17.63
CA ASP A 43 26.63 15.19 -18.85
C ASP A 43 25.12 14.99 -18.58
N GLY A 44 24.73 14.73 -17.32
CA GLY A 44 23.32 14.57 -16.92
C GLY A 44 22.68 13.24 -17.30
N THR A 45 23.42 12.30 -17.88
CA THR A 45 22.90 10.97 -18.28
C THR A 45 22.69 10.05 -17.11
N ALA A 46 23.37 10.27 -15.98
CA ALA A 46 23.22 9.47 -14.76
C ALA A 46 22.91 10.32 -13.55
N SER A 47 22.01 9.82 -12.71
CA SER A 47 21.71 10.42 -11.41
C SER A 47 21.44 9.36 -10.35
N PHE A 48 21.70 9.71 -9.10
CA PHE A 48 21.34 8.87 -7.96
C PHE A 48 20.84 9.75 -6.81
N LYS A 49 19.71 9.37 -6.21
CA LYS A 49 19.08 10.10 -5.11
C LYS A 49 18.82 9.16 -3.94
N VAL A 50 19.13 9.64 -2.75
CA VAL A 50 18.79 9.00 -1.49
C VAL A 50 17.86 9.92 -0.72
N GLY A 51 16.78 9.37 -0.21
CA GLY A 51 15.84 10.09 0.63
C GLY A 51 15.13 9.11 1.56
N GLY A 52 14.20 9.62 2.33
CA GLY A 52 13.48 8.75 3.25
C GLY A 52 12.51 9.49 4.15
N VAL A 53 11.97 8.76 5.11
CA VAL A 53 11.09 9.31 6.14
C VAL A 53 11.30 8.58 7.46
N ILE A 54 11.35 9.33 8.54
CA ILE A 54 11.26 8.81 9.91
C ILE A 54 9.91 9.18 10.46
N ARG A 55 9.20 8.22 11.08
CA ARG A 55 7.90 8.48 11.69
C ARG A 55 7.80 7.91 13.08
N VAL A 56 7.06 8.64 13.92
CA VAL A 56 6.59 8.20 15.22
C VAL A 56 5.09 8.41 15.30
N GLN A 57 4.41 7.61 16.11
CA GLN A 57 2.97 7.69 16.25
C GLN A 57 2.54 7.59 17.71
N ASP A 58 1.38 8.15 18.01
CA ASP A 58 0.64 7.95 19.26
C ASP A 58 -0.77 7.46 18.89
N ARG A 59 -1.22 6.39 19.55
CA ARG A 59 -2.49 5.74 19.23
C ARG A 59 -3.33 5.52 20.48
N TYR A 60 -4.62 5.79 20.33
CA TYR A 60 -5.64 5.33 21.27
C TYR A 60 -6.58 4.35 20.56
N GLU A 61 -6.92 3.25 21.20
CA GLU A 61 -7.79 2.21 20.69
C GLU A 61 -8.89 1.87 21.70
N SER A 62 -10.15 1.88 21.26
CA SER A 62 -11.33 1.77 22.14
C SER A 62 -11.62 0.35 22.63
N TRP A 63 -11.01 -0.68 22.07
CA TRP A 63 -11.31 -2.06 22.44
C TRP A 63 -10.53 -2.54 23.66
N PRO A 64 -11.15 -3.40 24.50
CA PRO A 64 -10.61 -3.78 25.81
C PRO A 64 -9.26 -4.49 25.77
N GLN A 65 -8.99 -5.24 24.69
CA GLN A 65 -7.76 -6.04 24.53
C GLN A 65 -6.55 -5.21 24.08
N SER A 66 -6.78 -3.95 23.70
CA SER A 66 -5.69 -3.09 23.27
C SER A 66 -4.78 -2.68 24.43
N SER A 67 -3.47 -2.72 24.20
CA SER A 67 -2.46 -2.07 25.05
C SER A 67 -2.46 -0.54 24.91
N ASN A 68 -3.11 -0.01 23.86
CA ASN A 68 -3.14 1.40 23.50
C ASN A 68 -4.42 2.11 23.97
N ARG A 69 -4.82 1.89 25.22
CA ARG A 69 -6.01 2.54 25.83
C ARG A 69 -5.73 3.89 26.49
N GLY A 70 -4.60 4.48 26.24
CA GLY A 70 -4.23 5.81 26.71
C GLY A 70 -3.38 6.52 25.68
N MET A 71 -3.65 7.81 25.46
CA MET A 71 -2.80 8.68 24.65
C MET A 71 -1.49 9.01 25.38
N GLY A 72 -0.49 9.47 24.64
CA GLY A 72 0.81 9.88 25.18
C GLY A 72 1.87 8.78 25.18
N LYS A 73 1.64 7.70 24.46
CA LYS A 73 2.61 6.62 24.25
C LYS A 73 3.14 6.71 22.84
N LEU A 74 4.28 7.38 22.67
CA LEU A 74 4.93 7.46 21.38
C LEU A 74 5.57 6.12 21.02
N ASP A 75 5.15 5.57 19.89
CA ASP A 75 5.73 4.41 19.27
C ASP A 75 6.56 4.83 18.06
N PHE A 76 7.67 4.14 17.83
CA PHE A 76 8.37 4.22 16.55
C PHE A 76 7.51 3.54 15.47
N ASP A 77 7.19 4.28 14.41
CA ASP A 77 6.35 3.74 13.32
C ASP A 77 7.22 3.16 12.20
N VAL A 78 8.10 3.97 11.62
CA VAL A 78 8.95 3.51 10.54
C VAL A 78 10.16 4.42 10.29
N LEU A 79 11.27 3.81 9.89
CA LEU A 79 12.29 4.45 9.05
C LEU A 79 12.18 3.84 7.64
N ARG A 80 11.84 4.67 6.65
CA ARG A 80 11.88 4.30 5.24
C ARG A 80 13.09 4.93 4.56
N LEU A 81 13.81 4.14 3.79
CA LEU A 81 14.90 4.59 2.94
C LEU A 81 14.48 4.45 1.48
N ASP A 82 14.53 5.54 0.74
CA ASP A 82 14.19 5.61 -0.68
C ASP A 82 15.44 5.79 -1.53
N LEU A 83 15.65 4.92 -2.51
CA LEU A 83 16.72 5.00 -3.49
C LEU A 83 16.14 5.16 -4.89
N LYS A 84 16.58 6.17 -5.62
CA LYS A 84 16.22 6.39 -7.02
C LYS A 84 17.47 6.61 -7.84
N GLY A 85 17.51 6.04 -9.04
CA GLY A 85 18.63 6.22 -9.96
C GLY A 85 18.17 6.33 -11.40
N THR A 86 18.94 6.97 -12.23
CA THR A 86 18.78 6.98 -13.68
C THR A 86 20.13 6.76 -14.34
N TYR A 87 20.14 6.03 -15.46
CA TYR A 87 21.28 5.85 -16.33
C TYR A 87 20.77 5.70 -17.76
N ASP A 88 20.96 6.71 -18.60
CA ASP A 88 20.34 6.80 -19.92
C ASP A 88 18.81 6.55 -19.83
N ASP A 89 18.31 5.54 -20.53
CA ASP A 89 16.90 5.13 -20.51
C ASP A 89 16.55 4.20 -19.36
N PHE A 90 17.52 3.76 -18.57
CA PHE A 90 17.26 2.94 -17.37
C PHE A 90 16.93 3.81 -16.16
N TYR A 91 16.08 3.28 -15.28
CA TYR A 91 15.82 3.87 -13.98
C TYR A 91 15.68 2.80 -12.90
N LEU A 92 16.10 3.15 -11.69
CA LEU A 92 15.96 2.35 -10.47
C LEU A 92 14.99 3.06 -9.52
N ASN A 93 14.13 2.29 -8.87
CA ASN A 93 13.29 2.81 -7.80
C ASN A 93 13.15 1.75 -6.70
N SER A 94 13.66 2.05 -5.51
CA SER A 94 13.62 1.13 -4.38
C SER A 94 13.23 1.86 -3.11
N SER A 95 12.47 1.19 -2.24
CA SER A 95 12.11 1.66 -0.90
C SER A 95 12.19 0.51 0.08
N PHE A 96 12.89 0.74 1.19
CA PHE A 96 13.13 -0.23 2.25
C PHE A 96 12.52 0.30 3.55
N LEU A 97 11.85 -0.58 4.30
CA LEU A 97 11.20 -0.23 5.56
C LEU A 97 11.89 -0.93 6.72
N LEU A 98 12.19 -0.16 7.75
CA LEU A 98 12.56 -0.63 9.08
C LEU A 98 11.43 -0.24 10.02
N GLN A 99 10.82 -1.23 10.65
CA GLN A 99 9.75 -1.07 11.65
C GLN A 99 10.12 -1.88 12.88
N ASP A 100 9.65 -1.50 14.06
CA ASP A 100 9.96 -2.18 15.31
C ASP A 100 11.46 -2.46 15.53
N GLN A 101 12.32 -1.55 15.03
CA GLN A 101 13.80 -1.61 15.08
C GLN A 101 14.43 -2.75 14.24
N GLU A 102 13.65 -3.39 13.37
CA GLU A 102 14.12 -4.44 12.47
C GLU A 102 13.85 -4.09 11.00
N PHE A 103 14.62 -4.68 10.08
CA PHE A 103 14.30 -4.63 8.66
C PHE A 103 13.05 -5.47 8.41
N THR A 104 11.96 -4.79 8.05
CA THR A 104 10.67 -5.45 7.94
C THR A 104 10.35 -5.88 6.52
N SER A 105 10.59 -5.00 5.52
CA SER A 105 10.20 -5.32 4.16
C SER A 105 10.82 -4.40 3.10
N ILE A 106 10.84 -4.92 1.89
CA ILE A 106 10.99 -4.13 0.67
C ILE A 106 9.61 -3.60 0.31
N GLU A 107 9.41 -2.28 0.23
CA GLU A 107 8.16 -1.70 -0.23
C GLU A 107 8.07 -1.73 -1.76
N LYS A 108 9.21 -1.60 -2.44
CA LYS A 108 9.40 -1.81 -3.88
C LYS A 108 10.89 -1.87 -4.18
N ALA A 109 11.29 -2.59 -5.21
CA ALA A 109 12.66 -2.62 -5.69
C ALA A 109 12.69 -3.11 -7.15
N TYR A 110 12.77 -2.20 -8.10
CA TYR A 110 12.73 -2.56 -9.51
C TYR A 110 13.63 -1.67 -10.37
N VAL A 111 14.03 -2.23 -11.49
CA VAL A 111 14.66 -1.50 -12.60
C VAL A 111 13.64 -1.33 -13.71
N GLY A 112 13.59 -0.14 -14.28
CA GLY A 112 12.77 0.16 -15.44
C GLY A 112 13.63 0.54 -16.65
N TYR A 113 13.08 0.33 -17.83
CA TYR A 113 13.66 0.75 -19.12
C TYR A 113 12.63 1.50 -19.94
N LYS A 114 12.96 2.72 -20.38
CA LYS A 114 12.11 3.54 -21.25
C LYS A 114 12.29 3.09 -22.69
N LEU A 115 11.26 2.48 -23.27
CA LEU A 115 11.23 2.13 -24.70
C LEU A 115 11.07 3.38 -25.58
N ASN A 116 10.34 4.36 -25.08
CA ASN A 116 10.12 5.67 -25.69
C ASN A 116 9.46 6.60 -24.61
N PRO A 117 9.17 7.88 -24.91
CA PRO A 117 8.57 8.80 -23.92
C PRO A 117 7.27 8.34 -23.26
N HIS A 118 6.54 7.42 -23.88
CA HIS A 118 5.23 6.96 -23.39
C HIS A 118 5.25 5.51 -22.90
N ASN A 119 6.26 4.72 -23.23
CA ASN A 119 6.31 3.29 -22.90
C ASN A 119 7.51 2.95 -22.05
N SER A 120 7.30 2.16 -21.02
CA SER A 120 8.37 1.58 -20.21
C SER A 120 8.08 0.14 -19.80
N LEU A 121 9.16 -0.60 -19.51
CA LEU A 121 9.14 -1.91 -18.89
C LEU A 121 9.75 -1.80 -17.51
N GLU A 122 9.20 -2.49 -16.52
CA GLU A 122 9.74 -2.59 -15.17
C GLU A 122 9.88 -4.04 -14.76
N ALA A 123 10.97 -4.39 -14.08
CA ALA A 123 11.28 -5.73 -13.60
C ALA A 123 11.82 -5.69 -12.18
N GLY A 124 11.33 -6.57 -11.31
CA GLY A 124 11.71 -6.67 -9.91
C GLY A 124 10.50 -6.73 -9.00
N PHE A 125 10.61 -6.20 -7.79
CA PHE A 125 9.47 -6.01 -6.89
C PHE A 125 8.69 -4.77 -7.30
N VAL A 126 7.69 -4.97 -8.15
CA VAL A 126 6.89 -3.92 -8.76
C VAL A 126 5.49 -3.86 -8.14
N TYR A 127 4.84 -2.70 -8.21
CA TYR A 127 3.44 -2.59 -7.85
C TYR A 127 2.56 -3.35 -8.83
N LYS A 128 1.60 -4.12 -8.31
CA LYS A 128 0.54 -4.72 -9.12
C LYS A 128 -0.48 -3.63 -9.46
N PRO A 129 -0.64 -3.25 -10.75
CA PRO A 129 -1.55 -2.17 -11.12
C PRO A 129 -3.00 -2.63 -10.94
N PHE A 130 -3.74 -1.94 -10.08
CA PHE A 130 -5.16 -2.19 -9.85
C PHE A 130 -5.84 -0.95 -9.28
N THR A 131 -6.96 -0.54 -9.82
CA THR A 131 -7.74 0.66 -9.43
C THR A 131 -6.87 1.90 -9.11
N ILE A 132 -7.08 2.54 -7.96
CA ILE A 132 -6.25 3.65 -7.44
C ILE A 132 -5.17 3.04 -6.55
N TYR A 133 -3.92 3.11 -6.98
CA TYR A 133 -2.77 2.59 -6.24
C TYR A 133 -1.59 3.57 -6.29
N PRO A 134 -0.57 3.49 -5.46
CA PRO A 134 -0.40 2.53 -4.35
C PRO A 134 -1.27 2.83 -3.13
N TYR A 135 -1.71 4.06 -2.93
CA TYR A 135 -2.47 4.47 -1.75
C TYR A 135 -3.83 5.06 -2.15
N PRO A 136 -4.89 4.25 -2.09
CA PRO A 136 -6.23 4.68 -2.51
C PRO A 136 -7.02 5.42 -1.42
N GLN A 137 -6.35 6.05 -0.46
CA GLN A 137 -6.92 6.81 0.65
C GLN A 137 -6.08 8.04 0.99
N ASN A 138 -6.61 8.92 1.84
CA ASN A 138 -5.94 10.15 2.29
C ASN A 138 -5.32 10.01 3.69
N GLY A 139 -6.01 9.29 4.59
CA GLY A 139 -5.62 9.14 5.99
C GLY A 139 -4.40 8.23 6.17
N TRP A 140 -3.78 8.35 7.34
CA TRP A 140 -2.73 7.43 7.77
C TRP A 140 -3.29 6.03 8.03
N THR A 141 -4.48 5.94 8.63
CA THR A 141 -5.18 4.68 8.82
C THR A 141 -5.80 4.24 7.49
N TYR A 142 -5.32 3.13 6.97
CA TYR A 142 -5.78 2.57 5.70
C TYR A 142 -7.22 2.05 5.80
N HIS A 143 -7.88 1.91 4.67
CA HIS A 143 -9.27 1.45 4.55
C HIS A 143 -9.38 0.02 3.99
N LEU A 144 -10.60 -0.54 3.88
CA LEU A 144 -10.83 -1.95 3.53
C LEU A 144 -10.17 -2.40 2.22
N PRO A 145 -10.26 -1.68 1.07
CA PRO A 145 -9.57 -2.08 -0.15
C PRO A 145 -8.08 -2.33 0.03
N PHE A 146 -7.40 -1.55 0.86
CA PHE A 146 -5.98 -1.74 1.15
C PHE A 146 -5.72 -3.08 1.84
N PHE A 147 -6.51 -3.41 2.86
CA PHE A 147 -6.38 -4.68 3.60
C PHE A 147 -6.83 -5.91 2.83
N LEU A 148 -7.58 -5.73 1.74
CA LEU A 148 -7.94 -6.79 0.80
C LEU A 148 -6.90 -6.98 -0.32
N GLY A 149 -5.78 -6.23 -0.29
CA GLY A 149 -4.70 -6.33 -1.27
C GLY A 149 -4.89 -5.50 -2.53
N TYR A 150 -5.78 -4.48 -2.51
CA TYR A 150 -6.04 -3.56 -3.64
C TYR A 150 -5.42 -2.16 -3.44
N GLY A 151 -4.52 -2.03 -2.48
CA GLY A 151 -3.62 -0.89 -2.29
C GLY A 151 -2.19 -1.35 -2.45
N ASN A 152 -1.22 -0.67 -1.92
CA ASN A 152 0.23 -0.93 -1.92
C ASN A 152 0.65 -2.43 -2.01
N ASN A 153 0.17 -3.11 -3.05
CA ASN A 153 0.43 -4.52 -3.30
C ASN A 153 1.56 -4.66 -4.31
N ILE A 154 2.62 -5.34 -3.91
CA ILE A 154 3.83 -5.56 -4.70
C ILE A 154 4.05 -7.05 -4.92
N ALA A 155 4.76 -7.38 -6.00
CA ALA A 155 5.20 -8.75 -6.26
C ALA A 155 6.48 -8.75 -7.11
N PRO A 156 7.27 -9.83 -7.06
CA PRO A 156 8.26 -10.09 -8.10
C PRO A 156 7.56 -10.27 -9.44
N GLY A 157 7.96 -9.51 -10.44
CA GLY A 157 7.30 -9.60 -11.73
C GLY A 157 7.75 -8.56 -12.74
N LEU A 158 6.96 -8.44 -13.79
CA LEU A 158 7.18 -7.54 -14.91
C LEU A 158 5.95 -6.67 -15.13
N ASN A 159 6.17 -5.36 -15.32
CA ASN A 159 5.13 -4.44 -15.78
C ASN A 159 5.50 -3.84 -17.12
N TRP A 160 4.54 -3.73 -18.00
CA TRP A 160 4.55 -2.81 -19.13
C TRP A 160 3.64 -1.63 -18.81
N ASN A 161 4.14 -0.41 -18.99
CA ASN A 161 3.43 0.82 -18.73
C ASN A 161 3.37 1.66 -20.01
N TYR A 162 2.19 2.15 -20.32
CA TYR A 162 1.94 3.19 -21.31
C TYR A 162 1.28 4.37 -20.63
N ASP A 163 1.86 5.57 -20.77
CA ASP A 163 1.31 6.81 -20.21
C ASP A 163 1.44 7.94 -21.23
N ASP A 164 0.29 8.52 -21.59
CA ASP A 164 0.24 9.75 -22.40
C ASP A 164 -0.73 10.77 -21.76
N LYS A 165 -1.03 11.85 -22.46
CA LYS A 165 -1.96 12.88 -21.99
C LYS A 165 -3.36 12.34 -21.67
N ASN A 166 -3.82 11.33 -22.40
CA ASN A 166 -5.20 10.84 -22.39
C ASN A 166 -5.38 9.49 -21.72
N TRP A 167 -4.33 8.68 -21.68
CA TRP A 167 -4.39 7.29 -21.25
C TRP A 167 -3.27 6.94 -20.30
N ASP A 168 -3.56 6.09 -19.30
CA ASP A 168 -2.60 5.35 -18.49
C ASP A 168 -3.01 3.88 -18.55
N ILE A 169 -2.19 3.05 -19.24
CA ILE A 169 -2.44 1.63 -19.44
C ILE A 169 -1.29 0.86 -18.85
N LYS A 170 -1.59 -0.16 -18.04
CA LYS A 170 -0.58 -1.01 -17.42
C LYS A 170 -0.96 -2.46 -17.52
N LEU A 171 0.00 -3.28 -17.86
CA LEU A 171 -0.10 -4.75 -17.84
C LEU A 171 0.99 -5.29 -16.92
N GLY A 172 0.65 -6.18 -16.03
CA GLY A 172 1.59 -6.83 -15.11
C GLY A 172 1.50 -8.35 -15.19
N TYR A 173 2.64 -9.02 -15.11
CA TYR A 173 2.74 -10.47 -14.99
C TYR A 173 3.62 -10.84 -13.79
N TYR A 174 3.09 -11.70 -12.94
CA TYR A 174 3.69 -12.13 -11.67
C TYR A 174 3.66 -13.66 -11.66
N PRO A 175 4.81 -14.33 -11.85
CA PRO A 175 4.86 -15.79 -11.94
C PRO A 175 4.53 -16.43 -10.60
N ASN A 176 5.41 -17.19 -10.02
CA ASN A 176 5.23 -17.74 -8.68
C ASN A 176 5.74 -16.75 -7.65
N MET A 177 4.99 -16.59 -6.58
CA MET A 177 5.30 -15.65 -5.54
C MET A 177 5.87 -16.41 -4.35
N LEU A 178 7.18 -16.25 -4.13
CA LEU A 178 7.82 -16.79 -2.95
C LEU A 178 7.29 -16.09 -1.68
N GLU A 179 7.10 -16.85 -0.63
CA GLU A 179 6.37 -16.54 0.61
C GLU A 179 6.73 -15.25 1.35
N THR A 180 7.79 -14.57 1.01
CA THR A 180 8.51 -13.82 2.03
C THR A 180 8.42 -12.31 2.00
N ASN A 181 7.70 -11.65 1.11
CA ASN A 181 7.69 -10.18 1.13
C ASN A 181 6.41 -9.54 0.58
N MET A 182 5.32 -10.27 0.57
CA MET A 182 4.07 -9.76 0.01
C MET A 182 3.10 -9.34 1.09
N ARG A 183 2.58 -8.14 0.95
CA ARG A 183 1.62 -7.59 1.90
C ARG A 183 0.21 -7.82 1.40
N TYR A 184 -0.68 -8.17 2.33
CA TYR A 184 -2.11 -8.32 2.06
C TYR A 184 -2.38 -9.32 0.94
N SER A 185 -1.81 -10.50 1.09
CA SER A 185 -1.82 -11.55 0.07
C SER A 185 -1.91 -12.93 0.74
N PRO A 186 -2.57 -13.92 0.11
CA PRO A 186 -2.66 -15.27 0.65
C PRO A 186 -1.30 -15.92 0.88
N GLU A 187 -0.33 -15.67 0.01
CA GLU A 187 1.01 -16.26 0.04
C GLU A 187 1.77 -15.94 1.33
N SER A 188 1.48 -14.80 1.95
CA SER A 188 2.11 -14.35 3.20
C SER A 188 1.30 -14.68 4.44
N GLY A 189 0.27 -15.52 4.31
CA GLY A 189 -0.56 -15.97 5.41
C GLY A 189 0.16 -16.99 6.30
N SER A 190 0.24 -16.72 7.60
CA SER A 190 0.72 -17.69 8.58
C SER A 190 -0.45 -18.33 9.31
N TYR A 191 -0.59 -19.65 9.17
CA TYR A 191 -1.62 -20.38 9.90
C TYR A 191 -1.34 -20.42 11.41
N ASP A 192 -0.11 -20.24 11.84
CA ASP A 192 0.26 -20.23 13.26
C ASP A 192 -0.36 -19.06 14.02
N ASP A 193 -0.61 -17.95 13.33
CA ASP A 193 -1.30 -16.78 13.90
C ASP A 193 -2.75 -17.10 14.31
N LEU A 194 -3.36 -18.08 13.67
CA LEU A 194 -4.78 -18.41 13.82
C LEU A 194 -5.06 -19.72 14.55
N LYS A 195 -4.03 -20.51 14.87
CA LYS A 195 -4.17 -21.90 15.37
C LYS A 195 -5.06 -22.09 16.60
N ASN A 196 -5.22 -21.02 17.39
CA ASN A 196 -6.07 -21.05 18.59
C ASN A 196 -7.49 -20.50 18.35
N THR A 197 -7.76 -19.95 17.17
CA THR A 197 -8.99 -19.23 16.86
C THR A 197 -9.88 -20.00 15.90
N PHE A 198 -9.28 -20.67 14.93
CA PHE A 198 -10.00 -21.40 13.89
C PHE A 198 -9.44 -22.81 13.73
N PRO A 199 -10.26 -23.85 13.75
CA PRO A 199 -9.83 -25.20 13.46
C PRO A 199 -9.45 -25.36 11.97
N ASN A 200 -8.54 -26.28 11.69
CA ASN A 200 -8.11 -26.66 10.33
C ASN A 200 -7.44 -25.53 9.50
N GLN A 201 -6.88 -24.53 10.15
CA GLN A 201 -6.26 -23.36 9.49
C GLN A 201 -5.12 -23.70 8.55
N LYS A 202 -4.42 -24.81 8.79
CA LYS A 202 -3.36 -25.30 7.91
C LYS A 202 -3.82 -25.48 6.47
N GLY A 203 -5.12 -25.73 6.26
CA GLY A 203 -5.72 -25.89 4.95
C GLY A 203 -5.76 -24.62 4.10
N TYR A 204 -5.63 -23.45 4.70
CA TYR A 204 -5.61 -22.16 3.98
C TYR A 204 -4.25 -21.79 3.39
N GLN A 205 -3.34 -22.73 3.15
CA GLN A 205 -2.04 -22.46 2.53
C GLN A 205 -2.17 -22.27 1.01
N ASN A 206 -2.82 -21.18 0.62
CA ASN A 206 -3.06 -20.82 -0.76
C ASN A 206 -2.04 -19.80 -1.24
N GLU A 207 -1.56 -19.93 -2.48
CA GLU A 207 -0.69 -18.97 -3.14
C GLU A 207 -1.17 -18.68 -4.57
N LYS A 208 -1.09 -17.40 -4.96
CA LYS A 208 -1.39 -17.00 -6.32
C LYS A 208 -0.19 -17.29 -7.22
N GLN A 209 -0.44 -17.95 -8.34
CA GLN A 209 0.58 -18.27 -9.35
C GLN A 209 0.14 -17.74 -10.71
N ASN A 210 1.10 -17.34 -11.53
CA ASN A 210 0.87 -16.84 -12.89
C ASN A 210 -0.18 -15.71 -12.93
N GLN A 211 -0.10 -14.78 -11.98
CA GLN A 211 -1.04 -13.68 -11.89
C GLN A 211 -0.82 -12.68 -13.03
N VAL A 212 -1.91 -12.28 -13.68
CA VAL A 212 -1.94 -11.20 -14.66
C VAL A 212 -2.84 -10.09 -14.15
N ASN A 213 -2.33 -8.86 -14.21
CA ASN A 213 -3.11 -7.66 -13.93
C ASN A 213 -3.16 -6.77 -15.18
N ALA A 214 -4.31 -6.18 -15.43
CA ALA A 214 -4.49 -5.14 -16.44
C ALA A 214 -5.20 -3.94 -15.82
N ARG A 215 -4.76 -2.73 -16.14
CA ARG A 215 -5.37 -1.47 -15.73
C ARG A 215 -5.39 -0.51 -16.92
N VAL A 216 -6.56 0.06 -17.19
CA VAL A 216 -6.76 1.05 -18.26
C VAL A 216 -7.47 2.25 -17.66
N VAL A 217 -6.88 3.43 -17.80
CA VAL A 217 -7.42 4.69 -17.29
C VAL A 217 -7.51 5.71 -18.41
N LYS A 218 -8.69 6.30 -18.58
CA LYS A 218 -8.88 7.48 -19.40
C LYS A 218 -8.68 8.72 -18.55
N LYS A 219 -7.77 9.59 -18.97
CA LYS A 219 -7.52 10.92 -18.39
C LYS A 219 -8.15 11.98 -19.27
N PHE A 220 -8.75 12.99 -18.66
CA PHE A 220 -9.33 14.11 -19.39
C PHE A 220 -9.43 15.35 -18.50
N ASP A 221 -9.33 16.51 -19.12
CA ASP A 221 -9.48 17.79 -18.45
C ASP A 221 -10.91 18.31 -18.61
N THR A 222 -11.44 18.90 -17.56
CA THR A 222 -12.71 19.63 -17.55
C THR A 222 -12.49 21.05 -17.07
N THR A 223 -13.50 21.90 -17.17
CA THR A 223 -13.45 23.26 -16.60
C THR A 223 -13.25 23.28 -15.08
N LEU A 224 -13.57 22.17 -14.39
CA LEU A 224 -13.43 22.02 -12.95
C LEU A 224 -12.09 21.42 -12.53
N GLY A 225 -11.33 20.81 -13.45
CA GLY A 225 -10.02 20.22 -13.20
C GLY A 225 -9.80 18.88 -13.89
N LYS A 226 -8.77 18.16 -13.46
CA LYS A 226 -8.34 16.87 -14.03
C LYS A 226 -9.19 15.72 -13.51
N GLN A 227 -9.60 14.86 -14.44
CA GLN A 227 -10.45 13.71 -14.17
C GLN A 227 -9.78 12.43 -14.67
N GLU A 228 -10.04 11.34 -13.96
CA GLU A 228 -9.63 9.98 -14.34
C GLU A 228 -10.78 9.01 -14.11
N VAL A 229 -11.00 8.12 -15.05
CA VAL A 229 -11.91 6.98 -14.91
C VAL A 229 -11.19 5.74 -15.42
N GLY A 230 -11.21 4.67 -14.67
CA GLY A 230 -10.44 3.48 -15.01
C GLY A 230 -11.13 2.16 -14.70
N LEU A 231 -10.72 1.15 -15.47
CA LEU A 231 -11.10 -0.25 -15.31
C LEU A 231 -9.85 -1.06 -15.02
N SER A 232 -9.96 -2.03 -14.12
CA SER A 232 -8.87 -2.95 -13.77
C SER A 232 -9.37 -4.38 -13.66
N GLY A 233 -8.53 -5.33 -14.07
CA GLY A 233 -8.77 -6.76 -13.90
C GLY A 233 -7.53 -7.47 -13.40
N ALA A 234 -7.73 -8.53 -12.63
CA ALA A 234 -6.69 -9.45 -12.19
C ALA A 234 -7.20 -10.89 -12.26
N ILE A 235 -6.36 -11.81 -12.71
CA ILE A 235 -6.61 -13.24 -12.71
C ILE A 235 -5.37 -14.00 -12.27
N SER A 236 -5.54 -15.16 -11.62
CA SER A 236 -4.43 -16.01 -11.20
C SER A 236 -4.91 -17.44 -10.95
N GLN A 237 -4.02 -18.40 -11.09
CA GLN A 237 -4.16 -19.69 -10.41
C GLN A 237 -4.06 -19.46 -8.90
N LEU A 238 -4.73 -20.29 -8.13
CA LEU A 238 -4.70 -20.29 -6.66
C LEU A 238 -4.30 -21.68 -6.18
N HIS A 239 -3.01 -21.93 -6.10
CA HIS A 239 -2.47 -23.22 -5.71
C HIS A 239 -2.59 -23.44 -4.19
N ASN A 240 -3.11 -24.57 -3.77
CA ASN A 240 -3.14 -24.96 -2.36
C ASN A 240 -2.02 -25.96 -2.06
N LYS A 241 -1.11 -25.60 -1.16
CA LYS A 241 0.08 -26.40 -0.82
C LYS A 241 -0.22 -27.69 -0.06
N ILE A 242 -1.44 -27.89 0.43
CA ILE A 242 -1.82 -29.09 1.19
C ILE A 242 -2.46 -30.12 0.27
N THR A 243 -3.34 -29.69 -0.63
CA THR A 243 -4.02 -30.60 -1.58
C THR A 243 -3.22 -30.81 -2.85
N ASP A 244 -2.26 -29.91 -3.14
CA ASP A 244 -1.52 -29.85 -4.41
C ASP A 244 -2.43 -29.57 -5.62
N ASP A 245 -3.60 -28.99 -5.38
CA ASP A 245 -4.60 -28.66 -6.39
C ASP A 245 -4.66 -27.15 -6.67
N ASP A 246 -5.04 -26.81 -7.91
CA ASP A 246 -5.17 -25.43 -8.38
C ASP A 246 -6.63 -24.98 -8.39
N GLY A 247 -6.90 -23.93 -7.64
CA GLY A 247 -8.12 -23.13 -7.72
C GLY A 247 -7.91 -21.90 -8.62
N LYS A 248 -8.76 -20.87 -8.42
CA LYS A 248 -8.76 -19.65 -9.23
C LYS A 248 -8.93 -18.41 -8.35
N TYR A 249 -8.29 -17.33 -8.78
CA TYR A 249 -8.54 -16.00 -8.26
C TYR A 249 -8.88 -15.06 -9.41
N TYR A 250 -9.87 -14.20 -9.21
CA TYR A 250 -10.08 -13.05 -10.08
C TYR A 250 -10.57 -11.84 -9.29
N ALA A 251 -10.30 -10.65 -9.84
CA ALA A 251 -10.87 -9.40 -9.37
C ALA A 251 -11.14 -8.47 -10.55
N LEU A 252 -12.21 -7.70 -10.43
CA LEU A 252 -12.60 -6.65 -11.37
C LEU A 252 -12.85 -5.37 -10.60
N GLY A 253 -12.30 -4.25 -11.05
CA GLY A 253 -12.41 -2.97 -10.36
C GLY A 253 -12.69 -1.81 -11.29
N LEU A 254 -13.62 -0.94 -10.89
CA LEU A 254 -13.87 0.37 -11.48
C LEU A 254 -13.39 1.44 -10.50
N HIS A 255 -12.85 2.54 -11.02
CA HIS A 255 -12.50 3.68 -10.19
C HIS A 255 -12.62 5.00 -10.94
N ALA A 256 -12.76 6.07 -10.17
CA ALA A 256 -12.67 7.44 -10.62
C ALA A 256 -11.84 8.29 -9.66
N ASN A 257 -11.13 9.28 -10.19
CA ASN A 257 -10.38 10.25 -9.40
C ASN A 257 -10.55 11.64 -10.03
N SER A 258 -11.05 12.57 -9.23
CA SER A 258 -11.41 13.94 -9.65
C SER A 258 -10.61 14.95 -8.83
N ASN A 259 -9.76 15.73 -9.50
CA ASN A 259 -9.05 16.85 -8.89
C ASN A 259 -9.76 18.16 -9.27
N LEU A 260 -10.54 18.70 -8.35
CA LEU A 260 -11.43 19.85 -8.54
C LEU A 260 -10.89 21.06 -7.75
N ASN A 261 -9.89 21.76 -8.29
CA ASN A 261 -9.21 22.86 -7.62
C ASN A 261 -8.58 22.42 -6.27
N ARG A 262 -9.25 22.72 -5.14
CA ARG A 262 -8.77 22.34 -3.79
C ARG A 262 -9.34 21.01 -3.28
N TRP A 263 -10.31 20.47 -3.99
CA TRP A 263 -10.93 19.19 -3.67
C TRP A 263 -10.29 18.07 -4.46
N ASN A 264 -10.16 16.91 -3.82
CA ASN A 264 -9.91 15.64 -4.49
C ASN A 264 -11.00 14.68 -4.04
N ILE A 265 -11.62 14.01 -5.02
CA ILE A 265 -12.67 13.01 -4.80
C ILE A 265 -12.24 11.75 -5.53
N GLN A 266 -12.12 10.65 -4.80
CA GLN A 266 -11.76 9.35 -5.33
C GLN A 266 -12.81 8.32 -4.95
N GLY A 267 -13.14 7.44 -5.88
CA GLY A 267 -14.05 6.33 -5.61
C GLY A 267 -13.61 5.07 -6.33
N SER A 268 -13.87 3.92 -5.72
CA SER A 268 -13.67 2.62 -6.36
C SER A 268 -14.74 1.62 -5.94
N ILE A 269 -15.02 0.68 -6.85
CA ILE A 269 -15.82 -0.52 -6.59
C ILE A 269 -15.02 -1.69 -7.13
N ILE A 270 -14.81 -2.71 -6.30
CA ILE A 270 -14.00 -3.88 -6.61
C ILE A 270 -14.78 -5.12 -6.22
N HIS A 271 -15.02 -6.00 -7.17
CA HIS A 271 -15.52 -7.35 -6.92
C HIS A 271 -14.36 -8.34 -7.01
N TYR A 272 -14.29 -9.31 -6.10
CA TYR A 272 -13.23 -10.31 -6.06
C TYR A 272 -13.76 -11.67 -5.64
N GLN A 273 -13.07 -12.73 -6.11
CA GLN A 273 -13.32 -14.10 -5.70
C GLN A 273 -12.02 -14.92 -5.64
N TYR A 274 -11.89 -15.68 -4.56
CA TYR A 274 -10.92 -16.74 -4.33
C TYR A 274 -11.64 -18.08 -4.32
N ASP A 275 -11.54 -18.84 -5.39
CA ASP A 275 -12.06 -20.24 -5.48
C ASP A 275 -10.89 -21.18 -5.18
N ALA A 276 -10.61 -21.37 -3.89
CA ALA A 276 -9.51 -22.20 -3.40
C ALA A 276 -9.89 -23.69 -3.45
N LYS A 277 -8.89 -24.56 -3.60
CA LYS A 277 -9.01 -26.02 -3.46
C LYS A 277 -8.51 -26.47 -2.09
N ASN A 278 -9.16 -25.97 -1.05
CA ASN A 278 -8.82 -26.32 0.32
C ASN A 278 -9.10 -27.80 0.62
N PRO A 279 -8.40 -28.42 1.59
CA PRO A 279 -8.70 -29.78 2.02
C PRO A 279 -10.07 -29.87 2.71
N GLU A 280 -10.59 -31.10 2.77
CA GLU A 280 -11.87 -31.39 3.41
C GLU A 280 -11.93 -30.85 4.86
N GLY A 281 -13.07 -30.24 5.21
CA GLY A 281 -13.30 -29.63 6.52
C GLY A 281 -12.73 -28.23 6.73
N VAL A 282 -12.12 -27.63 5.70
CA VAL A 282 -11.73 -26.20 5.69
C VAL A 282 -12.83 -25.39 5.00
N ASP A 283 -13.24 -24.29 5.62
CA ASP A 283 -14.34 -23.45 5.11
C ASP A 283 -13.89 -22.63 3.89
N ASP A 284 -14.36 -22.99 2.70
CA ASP A 284 -14.05 -22.33 1.43
C ASP A 284 -14.61 -20.90 1.30
N ARG A 285 -15.52 -20.51 2.20
CA ARG A 285 -16.06 -19.14 2.23
C ARG A 285 -15.03 -18.11 2.71
N MET A 286 -13.87 -18.56 3.19
CA MET A 286 -12.81 -17.72 3.72
C MET A 286 -11.49 -17.95 3.01
N THR A 287 -10.64 -16.93 3.03
CA THR A 287 -9.26 -16.98 2.56
C THR A 287 -8.34 -16.33 3.58
N LEU A 288 -7.21 -16.96 3.88
CA LEU A 288 -6.19 -16.41 4.76
C LEU A 288 -5.39 -15.33 4.01
N MET A 289 -5.19 -14.20 4.67
CA MET A 289 -4.34 -13.11 4.20
C MET A 289 -3.20 -12.85 5.17
N GLY A 290 -2.03 -12.62 4.64
CA GLY A 290 -0.84 -12.27 5.40
C GLY A 290 -0.33 -10.87 5.11
N THR A 291 0.52 -10.36 6.00
CA THR A 291 1.05 -9.00 5.95
C THR A 291 2.57 -8.96 6.03
N ASN A 292 3.23 -10.11 5.90
CA ASN A 292 4.67 -10.24 6.04
C ASN A 292 5.18 -9.72 7.41
N GLY A 293 4.56 -10.19 8.49
CA GLY A 293 4.99 -9.86 9.86
C GLY A 293 4.56 -8.47 10.37
N LEU A 294 3.94 -7.62 9.54
CA LEU A 294 3.50 -6.29 9.98
C LEU A 294 2.29 -6.31 10.90
N THR A 295 1.41 -7.27 10.69
CA THR A 295 0.27 -7.58 11.56
C THR A 295 0.05 -9.08 11.52
N PRO A 296 -0.61 -9.68 12.53
CA PRO A 296 -1.00 -11.08 12.45
C PRO A 296 -1.85 -11.35 11.21
N SER A 297 -1.72 -12.56 10.66
CA SER A 297 -2.57 -13.02 9.56
C SER A 297 -4.05 -13.00 9.94
N TYR A 298 -4.92 -12.81 8.97
CA TYR A 298 -6.36 -12.69 9.18
C TYR A 298 -7.14 -13.34 8.03
N LEU A 299 -8.36 -13.73 8.32
CA LEU A 299 -9.27 -14.29 7.34
C LEU A 299 -10.13 -13.19 6.71
N ILE A 300 -10.31 -13.26 5.41
CA ILE A 300 -11.27 -12.46 4.65
C ILE A 300 -12.35 -13.36 4.04
N ALA A 301 -13.49 -12.80 3.69
CA ALA A 301 -14.44 -13.49 2.83
C ALA A 301 -13.77 -13.87 1.52
N SER A 302 -13.95 -15.11 1.05
CA SER A 302 -13.39 -15.55 -0.23
C SER A 302 -14.02 -14.84 -1.43
N GLU A 303 -15.22 -14.28 -1.25
CA GLU A 303 -15.92 -13.51 -2.29
C GLU A 303 -16.63 -12.31 -1.67
N GLY A 304 -16.55 -11.17 -2.37
CA GLY A 304 -17.22 -9.96 -1.94
C GLY A 304 -17.04 -8.78 -2.90
N THR A 305 -17.78 -7.72 -2.61
CA THR A 305 -17.68 -6.44 -3.32
C THR A 305 -17.31 -5.35 -2.33
N VAL A 306 -16.13 -4.76 -2.49
CA VAL A 306 -15.69 -3.62 -1.68
C VAL A 306 -15.81 -2.32 -2.47
N SER A 307 -16.40 -1.32 -1.84
CA SER A 307 -16.49 0.05 -2.37
C SER A 307 -15.77 1.03 -1.45
N SER A 308 -15.25 2.09 -2.03
CA SER A 308 -14.65 3.21 -1.29
C SER A 308 -15.03 4.55 -1.89
N LEU A 309 -15.14 5.56 -1.01
CA LEU A 309 -15.28 6.96 -1.37
C LEU A 309 -14.37 7.78 -0.46
N ASN A 310 -13.43 8.49 -1.07
CA ASN A 310 -12.44 9.30 -0.38
C ASN A 310 -12.56 10.75 -0.87
N VAL A 311 -12.75 11.66 0.06
CA VAL A 311 -12.90 13.09 -0.22
C VAL A 311 -11.88 13.87 0.57
N SER A 312 -11.18 14.79 -0.07
CA SER A 312 -10.29 15.69 0.64
C SER A 312 -10.39 17.13 0.12
N TYR A 313 -10.11 18.07 1.03
CA TYR A 313 -10.00 19.49 0.76
C TYR A 313 -8.67 20.01 1.27
N THR A 314 -7.89 20.66 0.41
CA THR A 314 -6.60 21.23 0.77
C THR A 314 -6.74 22.74 0.94
N LEU A 315 -6.52 23.21 2.17
CA LEU A 315 -6.49 24.62 2.53
C LEU A 315 -5.04 25.12 2.51
N PRO A 316 -4.62 25.92 1.53
CA PRO A 316 -3.31 26.57 1.57
C PRO A 316 -3.21 27.53 2.74
N ILE A 317 -2.08 27.50 3.44
CA ILE A 317 -1.78 28.40 4.56
C ILE A 317 -0.65 29.35 4.10
N LYS A 318 -0.82 30.65 4.38
CA LYS A 318 0.19 31.67 4.12
C LYS A 318 0.72 32.21 5.45
N ASP A 319 2.00 32.56 5.45
CA ASP A 319 2.66 33.31 6.53
C ASP A 319 2.61 32.67 7.92
N MET A 320 2.53 31.32 7.99
CA MET A 320 2.55 30.60 9.26
C MET A 320 3.75 29.66 9.31
N TRP A 321 4.91 30.14 9.71
CA TRP A 321 6.16 29.37 9.85
C TRP A 321 6.39 28.45 8.63
N LYS A 322 6.57 27.13 8.84
CA LYS A 322 6.75 26.14 7.76
C LYS A 322 5.44 25.51 7.28
N LEU A 323 4.31 25.81 7.91
CA LEU A 323 3.01 25.23 7.53
C LEU A 323 2.58 25.80 6.16
N LYS A 324 2.47 24.93 5.18
CA LYS A 324 2.11 25.25 3.80
C LYS A 324 0.64 25.01 3.49
N ALA A 325 0.08 23.96 4.09
CA ALA A 325 -1.33 23.60 3.88
C ALA A 325 -1.84 22.72 5.02
N ILE A 326 -3.16 22.71 5.16
CA ILE A 326 -3.89 21.69 5.93
C ILE A 326 -4.82 20.97 4.96
N LYS A 327 -4.69 19.64 4.88
CA LYS A 327 -5.58 18.78 4.11
C LYS A 327 -6.57 18.12 5.05
N PHE A 328 -7.84 18.43 4.91
CA PHE A 328 -8.96 17.76 5.58
C PHE A 328 -9.42 16.61 4.70
N TYR A 329 -9.83 15.48 5.29
CA TYR A 329 -10.29 14.33 4.52
C TYR A 329 -11.29 13.46 5.27
N ASN A 330 -12.03 12.71 4.47
CA ASN A 330 -12.85 11.59 4.91
C ASN A 330 -12.65 10.44 3.91
N ASP A 331 -12.30 9.28 4.43
CA ASP A 331 -12.10 8.04 3.67
C ASP A 331 -13.10 7.00 4.19
N PHE A 332 -14.10 6.67 3.39
CA PHE A 332 -15.11 5.66 3.71
C PHE A 332 -14.91 4.41 2.86
N SER A 333 -15.12 3.24 3.44
CA SER A 333 -15.15 1.97 2.73
C SER A 333 -16.18 0.99 3.32
N TYR A 334 -16.74 0.19 2.42
CA TYR A 334 -17.78 -0.78 2.70
C TYR A 334 -17.49 -2.07 1.94
N LEU A 335 -17.47 -3.21 2.63
CA LEU A 335 -17.35 -4.55 2.05
C LEU A 335 -18.68 -5.29 2.25
N ASP A 336 -19.33 -5.57 1.15
CA ASP A 336 -20.43 -6.52 1.06
C ASP A 336 -19.88 -7.90 0.78
N LYS A 337 -20.20 -8.87 1.63
CA LYS A 337 -19.73 -10.24 1.54
C LYS A 337 -20.81 -11.08 0.89
N THR A 338 -20.43 -11.91 -0.08
CA THR A 338 -21.40 -12.73 -0.83
C THR A 338 -22.19 -13.68 0.06
N HIS A 339 -21.63 -14.09 1.20
CA HIS A 339 -22.33 -14.93 2.18
C HIS A 339 -23.27 -14.10 3.04
N THR A 340 -24.58 -14.30 2.84
CA THR A 340 -25.65 -13.48 3.43
C THR A 340 -25.80 -13.63 4.95
N ASP A 341 -25.24 -14.68 5.53
CA ASP A 341 -25.18 -14.88 6.98
C ASP A 341 -24.09 -14.04 7.68
N TRP A 342 -23.25 -13.33 6.90
CA TRP A 342 -22.19 -12.49 7.42
C TRP A 342 -22.49 -11.00 7.31
N SER A 343 -22.28 -10.31 8.40
CA SER A 343 -22.43 -8.84 8.41
C SER A 343 -21.35 -8.16 7.58
N ALA A 344 -21.74 -7.08 6.90
CA ALA A 344 -20.83 -6.25 6.13
C ALA A 344 -19.71 -5.65 7.02
N SER A 345 -18.54 -5.42 6.41
CA SER A 345 -17.46 -4.67 7.04
C SER A 345 -17.51 -3.21 6.61
N GLN A 346 -17.25 -2.31 7.55
CA GLN A 346 -17.27 -0.87 7.30
C GLN A 346 -16.10 -0.19 8.01
N MET A 347 -15.49 0.78 7.33
CA MET A 347 -14.49 1.67 7.92
C MET A 347 -14.71 3.09 7.45
N ASN A 348 -14.52 4.04 8.34
CA ASN A 348 -14.49 5.45 8.02
C ASN A 348 -13.35 6.13 8.78
N THR A 349 -12.51 6.86 8.08
CA THR A 349 -11.45 7.68 8.67
C THR A 349 -11.72 9.14 8.33
N THR A 350 -11.94 9.96 9.35
CA THR A 350 -11.97 11.42 9.22
C THR A 350 -10.72 11.99 9.86
N GLY A 351 -10.08 12.92 9.18
CA GLY A 351 -8.84 13.47 9.71
C GLY A 351 -8.34 14.71 9.02
N MET A 352 -7.15 15.10 9.44
CA MET A 352 -6.42 16.20 8.84
C MET A 352 -4.93 15.89 8.76
N MET A 353 -4.30 16.39 7.71
CA MET A 353 -2.85 16.33 7.53
C MET A 353 -2.28 17.75 7.49
N PHE A 354 -1.37 18.05 8.40
CA PHE A 354 -0.60 19.29 8.40
C PHE A 354 0.66 19.10 7.56
N ILE A 355 0.79 19.90 6.51
CA ILE A 355 1.91 19.87 5.56
C ILE A 355 2.85 21.02 5.89
N ALA A 356 3.92 20.73 6.60
CA ALA A 356 4.88 21.71 7.14
C ALA A 356 6.33 21.33 6.80
N SER A 357 6.60 21.04 5.51
CA SER A 357 7.90 20.51 5.05
C SER A 357 9.10 21.03 5.86
N PRO A 358 9.96 20.10 6.36
CA PRO A 358 10.05 18.66 6.13
C PRO A 358 9.10 17.81 6.98
N PHE A 359 8.28 18.40 7.79
CA PHE A 359 7.38 17.72 8.69
C PHE A 359 6.01 17.50 8.06
N MET A 360 5.41 16.38 8.38
CA MET A 360 4.01 16.06 8.13
C MET A 360 3.39 15.45 9.37
N VAL A 361 2.19 15.88 9.71
CA VAL A 361 1.47 15.35 10.86
C VAL A 361 0.09 14.92 10.40
N TRP A 362 -0.28 13.66 10.64
CA TRP A 362 -1.64 13.15 10.45
C TRP A 362 -2.32 13.05 11.81
N ALA A 363 -3.57 13.47 11.83
CA ALA A 363 -4.48 13.29 12.96
C ALA A 363 -5.74 12.60 12.44
N ASP A 364 -5.86 11.30 12.70
CA ASP A 364 -6.96 10.45 12.24
C ASP A 364 -7.88 10.06 13.37
N TYR A 365 -9.18 10.13 13.11
CA TYR A 365 -10.20 9.45 13.87
C TYR A 365 -10.86 8.41 12.97
N THR A 366 -10.59 7.13 13.26
CA THR A 366 -11.11 6.00 12.48
C THR A 366 -12.08 5.21 13.31
N TRP A 367 -13.26 4.94 12.77
CA TRP A 367 -14.20 3.97 13.33
C TRP A 367 -14.50 2.88 12.32
N GLY A 368 -14.74 1.70 12.82
CA GLY A 368 -15.01 0.53 12.00
C GLY A 368 -15.89 -0.48 12.69
N LYS A 369 -16.50 -1.32 11.88
CA LYS A 369 -17.35 -2.42 12.27
C LYS A 369 -16.98 -3.62 11.42
N ASN A 370 -16.69 -4.77 12.04
CA ASN A 370 -16.24 -5.98 11.36
C ASN A 370 -15.08 -5.70 10.39
N ALA A 371 -14.17 -4.81 10.78
CA ALA A 371 -13.11 -4.30 9.90
C ALA A 371 -11.73 -4.73 10.40
N ASN A 372 -10.81 -4.97 9.46
CA ASN A 372 -9.44 -5.26 9.81
C ASN A 372 -8.84 -4.09 10.60
N ILE A 373 -7.95 -4.38 11.54
CA ILE A 373 -7.24 -3.46 12.44
C ILE A 373 -8.11 -2.60 13.37
N ILE A 374 -9.43 -2.71 13.32
CA ILE A 374 -10.35 -2.05 14.25
C ILE A 374 -11.05 -3.13 15.06
N GLY A 375 -10.65 -3.34 16.32
CA GLY A 375 -11.29 -4.28 17.22
C GLY A 375 -10.39 -5.24 18.00
N GLY A 376 -9.08 -5.17 17.83
CA GLY A 376 -8.12 -5.89 18.69
C GLY A 376 -7.62 -7.21 18.13
N SER A 377 -7.31 -8.17 18.97
CA SER A 377 -6.50 -9.34 18.67
C SER A 377 -7.09 -10.31 17.64
N THR A 378 -6.27 -11.22 17.14
CA THR A 378 -6.64 -12.37 16.29
C THR A 378 -7.73 -13.26 16.89
N ASN A 379 -7.93 -13.20 18.21
CA ASN A 379 -8.96 -13.94 18.93
C ASN A 379 -10.28 -13.17 19.04
N SER A 380 -10.34 -11.95 18.57
CA SER A 380 -11.55 -11.14 18.50
C SER A 380 -11.80 -10.77 17.05
N THR A 381 -13.03 -10.52 16.75
CA THR A 381 -13.59 -10.16 15.45
C THR A 381 -12.87 -9.07 14.68
N GLY A 382 -11.92 -8.35 15.30
CA GLY A 382 -11.32 -7.17 14.73
C GLY A 382 -10.30 -7.37 13.62
N TYR A 383 -9.70 -8.54 13.50
CA TYR A 383 -8.73 -8.83 12.45
C TYR A 383 -9.30 -9.62 11.27
N THR A 384 -10.53 -10.07 11.37
CA THR A 384 -11.15 -10.79 10.27
C THR A 384 -12.18 -9.92 9.60
N THR A 385 -11.99 -9.66 8.32
CA THR A 385 -13.02 -9.06 7.47
C THR A 385 -14.01 -10.11 6.96
N ALA A 386 -13.77 -11.40 7.24
CA ALA A 386 -14.58 -12.51 6.75
C ALA A 386 -15.90 -12.63 7.50
N THR A 387 -15.85 -12.71 8.82
CA THR A 387 -17.00 -13.00 9.64
C THR A 387 -17.37 -11.79 10.48
N SER A 388 -18.65 -11.65 10.76
CA SER A 388 -19.10 -10.69 11.77
C SER A 388 -18.70 -11.13 13.16
N LEU A 389 -18.40 -12.41 13.38
CA LEU A 389 -18.28 -13.07 14.69
C LEU A 389 -19.16 -12.36 15.74
N ASN A 390 -20.32 -11.92 15.33
CA ASN A 390 -21.35 -11.24 16.12
C ASN A 390 -20.95 -9.95 16.81
N SER A 391 -19.89 -9.24 16.36
CA SER A 391 -19.61 -7.92 16.91
C SER A 391 -20.10 -6.83 15.97
N ASP A 392 -21.39 -6.65 15.88
CA ASP A 392 -21.97 -5.46 15.26
C ASP A 392 -21.64 -4.16 16.02
N LYS A 393 -20.56 -4.19 16.81
CA LYS A 393 -20.10 -3.05 17.58
C LYS A 393 -19.20 -2.16 16.74
N TRP A 394 -19.48 -0.89 16.78
CA TRP A 394 -18.58 0.13 16.29
C TRP A 394 -17.45 0.34 17.28
N LEU A 395 -16.24 0.23 16.82
CA LEU A 395 -15.02 0.48 17.56
C LEU A 395 -14.26 1.60 16.86
N TYR A 396 -13.40 2.29 17.60
CA TYR A 396 -12.66 3.41 17.03
C TYR A 396 -11.21 3.44 17.49
N ARG A 397 -10.43 4.14 16.69
CA ARG A 397 -9.02 4.43 16.90
C ARG A 397 -8.77 5.90 16.63
N VAL A 398 -7.99 6.54 17.50
CA VAL A 398 -7.37 7.85 17.25
C VAL A 398 -5.90 7.61 16.98
N ASN A 399 -5.37 8.26 15.96
CA ASN A 399 -3.97 8.16 15.59
C ASN A 399 -3.38 9.54 15.32
N LEU A 400 -2.26 9.84 15.97
CA LEU A 400 -1.40 10.98 15.66
C LEU A 400 -0.09 10.42 15.10
N ASN A 401 0.23 10.76 13.86
CA ASN A 401 1.45 10.31 13.20
C ASN A 401 2.30 11.51 12.81
N PHE A 402 3.55 11.52 13.23
CA PHE A 402 4.51 12.59 12.99
C PHE A 402 5.60 12.06 12.05
N GLY A 403 5.72 12.65 10.87
CA GLY A 403 6.71 12.29 9.87
C GLY A 403 7.73 13.41 9.65
N PHE A 404 8.99 13.01 9.53
CA PHE A 404 10.09 13.85 9.06
C PHE A 404 10.68 13.23 7.81
N SER A 405 10.64 13.95 6.68
CA SER A 405 11.23 13.51 5.41
C SER A 405 12.60 14.13 5.20
N PHE A 406 13.53 13.41 4.61
CA PHE A 406 14.88 13.84 4.29
C PHE A 406 15.34 13.41 2.90
#